data_b1e326b9aa80572da771712fffbcaf9e
#
_entry.id   b1e326b9aa80572da771712fffbcaf9e
#
_cell.length_a   1.000
_cell.length_b   1.000
_cell.length_c   1.000
_cell.angle_alpha   90.00
_cell.angle_beta   90.00
_cell.angle_gamma   90.00
#
_symmetry.space_group_name_H-M   'P 1'
#
loop_
_entity.id
_entity.type
_entity.pdbx_description
1 polymer ?
#
loop_
_entity_poly.entity_id
_entity_poly.type
_entity_poly.pdbx_seq_one_letter_code
_entity_poly.pdbx_strand_id
1 'polypeptide(L)'
;MEFTLSVFLTRKLNFIRKFYTESTAPFIATIQKIDDHEAPFDVYDGDPECAEEPFLDEWFDAYYSIETLGSCCLCLVHDTLKQFLEEFVTSTERKLPAGKGSWVLRYRAFFLSEYKIDWKTAPLDMSIMEQIALARNQLQHSGDLMTNHIWQNADHEKLIQKSMFVEDVGRPENKLSIKKESLLPAIEFVDGFGRFLLSSTTEASRFDMFPFDAFERVDDATALELIEQEIGEQE
;
A
#
# COMPACT_ATOMS: atom_id res chain seq x y z
N MET A 1 -20.61 15.65 -2.47
CA MET A 1 -20.12 14.27 -2.39
C MET A 1 -18.60 14.20 -2.53
N GLU A 2 -17.99 14.68 -3.60
CA GLU A 2 -16.54 14.68 -3.85
C GLU A 2 -15.73 15.33 -2.73
N PHE A 3 -16.18 16.46 -2.21
CA PHE A 3 -15.54 17.13 -1.09
C PHE A 3 -15.47 16.23 0.15
N THR A 4 -16.54 15.47 0.43
CA THR A 4 -16.59 14.55 1.58
C THR A 4 -15.62 13.38 1.42
N LEU A 5 -15.53 12.79 0.22
CA LEU A 5 -14.61 11.69 -0.08
C LEU A 5 -13.15 12.14 -0.04
N SER A 6 -12.84 13.30 -0.62
CA SER A 6 -11.50 13.88 -0.55
C SER A 6 -11.06 14.16 0.88
N VAL A 7 -11.94 14.78 1.68
CA VAL A 7 -11.66 15.07 3.10
C VAL A 7 -11.48 13.78 3.91
N PHE A 8 -12.33 12.77 3.65
CA PHE A 8 -12.20 11.45 4.29
C PHE A 8 -10.82 10.83 4.01
N LEU A 9 -10.46 10.72 2.73
CA LEU A 9 -9.21 10.12 2.31
C LEU A 9 -8.01 10.84 2.95
N THR A 10 -7.92 12.14 2.76
CA THR A 10 -6.81 12.95 3.29
C THR A 10 -6.71 12.86 4.81
N ARG A 11 -7.83 12.89 5.55
CA ARG A 11 -7.81 12.77 7.01
C ARG A 11 -7.32 11.40 7.47
N LYS A 12 -7.78 10.33 6.84
CA LYS A 12 -7.35 8.96 7.16
C LYS A 12 -5.85 8.77 6.90
N LEU A 13 -5.36 9.21 5.75
CA LEU A 13 -3.94 9.10 5.39
C LEU A 13 -3.05 9.95 6.31
N ASN A 14 -3.48 11.17 6.66
CA ASN A 14 -2.75 11.99 7.62
C ASN A 14 -2.73 11.39 9.02
N PHE A 15 -3.83 10.74 9.44
CA PHE A 15 -3.84 10.00 10.69
C PHE A 15 -2.82 8.85 10.68
N ILE A 16 -2.79 8.04 9.60
CA ILE A 16 -1.85 6.91 9.48
C ILE A 16 -0.40 7.42 9.52
N ARG A 17 -0.09 8.49 8.77
CA ARG A 17 1.24 9.13 8.77
C ARG A 17 1.65 9.56 10.16
N LYS A 18 0.76 10.28 10.87
CA LYS A 18 1.01 10.76 12.22
C LYS A 18 1.16 9.60 13.19
N PHE A 19 0.26 8.62 13.15
CA PHE A 19 0.29 7.44 14.00
C PHE A 19 1.62 6.69 13.86
N TYR A 20 2.06 6.40 12.62
CA TYR A 20 3.35 5.77 12.38
C TYR A 20 4.49 6.57 12.99
N THR A 21 4.57 7.86 12.65
CA THR A 21 5.69 8.73 13.07
C THR A 21 5.78 8.85 14.59
N GLU A 22 4.65 9.06 15.26
CA GLU A 22 4.62 9.24 16.72
C GLU A 22 4.83 7.93 17.48
N SER A 23 4.27 6.82 16.96
CA SER A 23 4.41 5.52 17.61
C SER A 23 5.79 4.89 17.44
N THR A 24 6.49 5.16 16.33
CA THR A 24 7.85 4.63 16.11
C THR A 24 8.95 5.46 16.77
N ALA A 25 8.69 6.73 17.08
CA ALA A 25 9.70 7.64 17.62
C ALA A 25 10.41 7.12 18.88
N PRO A 26 9.73 6.56 19.90
CA PRO A 26 10.41 6.03 21.09
C PRO A 26 11.31 4.84 20.77
N PHE A 27 10.93 3.96 19.86
CA PHE A 27 11.72 2.79 19.47
C PHE A 27 12.95 3.19 18.67
N ILE A 28 12.81 4.16 17.75
CA ILE A 28 13.94 4.75 17.02
C ILE A 28 14.92 5.38 17.99
N ALA A 29 14.43 6.14 18.98
CA ALA A 29 15.29 6.75 20.01
C ALA A 29 15.99 5.69 20.88
N THR A 30 15.33 4.56 21.17
CA THR A 30 15.97 3.45 21.90
C THR A 30 17.11 2.84 21.09
N ILE A 31 16.91 2.51 19.82
CA ILE A 31 17.97 2.00 18.93
C ILE A 31 19.15 2.98 18.88
N GLN A 32 18.87 4.28 18.67
CA GLN A 32 19.92 5.29 18.61
C GLN A 32 20.74 5.37 19.89
N LYS A 33 20.10 5.33 21.07
CA LYS A 33 20.81 5.36 22.35
C LYS A 33 21.67 4.11 22.57
N ILE A 34 21.21 2.93 22.11
CA ILE A 34 22.01 1.71 22.18
C ILE A 34 23.22 1.84 21.26
N ASP A 35 23.01 2.24 19.99
CA ASP A 35 24.05 2.40 18.99
C ASP A 35 25.11 3.45 19.40
N ASP A 36 24.66 4.54 20.05
CA ASP A 36 25.50 5.66 20.49
C ASP A 36 26.07 5.45 21.92
N HIS A 37 25.76 4.34 22.58
CA HIS A 37 26.12 4.05 23.98
C HIS A 37 25.72 5.18 24.95
N GLU A 38 24.51 5.71 24.77
CA GLU A 38 23.96 6.76 25.65
C GLU A 38 23.14 6.15 26.80
N ALA A 39 23.04 6.88 27.91
CA ALA A 39 22.26 6.44 29.06
C ALA A 39 20.79 6.11 28.67
N PRO A 40 20.22 5.00 29.15
CA PRO A 40 20.74 4.06 30.16
C PRO A 40 21.62 2.92 29.60
N PHE A 41 22.03 2.97 28.34
CA PHE A 41 22.81 1.91 27.64
C PHE A 41 24.32 2.22 27.59
N ASP A 42 24.78 3.13 28.43
CA ASP A 42 26.18 3.56 28.51
C ASP A 42 27.06 2.66 29.39
N VAL A 43 26.45 1.83 30.24
CA VAL A 43 27.14 0.92 31.13
C VAL A 43 26.63 -0.48 30.94
N TYR A 44 27.48 -1.38 30.49
CA TYR A 44 27.18 -2.81 30.42
C TYR A 44 27.74 -3.52 31.67
N ASP A 45 26.84 -4.08 32.48
CA ASP A 45 27.16 -4.81 33.73
C ASP A 45 27.18 -6.33 33.51
N GLY A 46 27.30 -6.79 32.28
CA GLY A 46 27.32 -8.20 31.92
C GLY A 46 28.71 -8.85 32.00
N ASP A 47 28.75 -10.14 31.78
CA ASP A 47 29.97 -10.92 31.74
C ASP A 47 30.78 -10.50 30.49
N PRO A 48 32.03 -9.96 30.66
CA PRO A 48 32.89 -9.60 29.53
C PRO A 48 33.35 -10.80 28.68
N GLU A 49 33.15 -12.04 29.15
CA GLU A 49 33.43 -13.26 28.37
C GLU A 49 32.18 -13.67 27.54
N CYS A 50 31.04 -13.05 27.75
CA CYS A 50 29.85 -13.28 26.94
C CYS A 50 30.03 -12.66 25.54
N ALA A 51 29.91 -13.50 24.51
CA ALA A 51 30.06 -13.08 23.11
C ALA A 51 28.85 -12.30 22.55
N GLU A 52 27.81 -12.07 23.37
CA GLU A 52 26.62 -11.33 22.96
C GLU A 52 26.83 -9.82 23.07
N GLU A 53 26.36 -9.11 22.07
CA GLU A 53 26.40 -7.64 22.10
C GLU A 53 25.51 -7.11 23.24
N PRO A 54 25.99 -6.11 24.00
CA PRO A 54 25.19 -5.48 25.05
C PRO A 54 23.86 -4.96 24.52
N PHE A 55 22.77 -5.18 25.27
CA PHE A 55 21.42 -4.65 24.97
C PHE A 55 20.84 -5.14 23.64
N LEU A 56 21.27 -6.29 23.15
CA LEU A 56 20.80 -6.87 21.89
C LEU A 56 19.31 -7.16 21.91
N ASP A 57 18.77 -7.63 23.04
CA ASP A 57 17.34 -7.92 23.20
C ASP A 57 16.51 -6.63 23.12
N GLU A 58 16.93 -5.57 23.80
CA GLU A 58 16.26 -4.25 23.74
C GLU A 58 16.32 -3.64 22.35
N TRP A 59 17.44 -3.84 21.65
CA TRP A 59 17.58 -3.43 20.26
C TRP A 59 16.62 -4.16 19.35
N PHE A 60 16.51 -5.48 19.48
CA PHE A 60 15.58 -6.29 18.70
C PHE A 60 14.11 -5.98 19.03
N ASP A 61 13.78 -5.81 20.30
CA ASP A 61 12.43 -5.43 20.69
C ASP A 61 11.99 -4.09 20.07
N ALA A 62 12.88 -3.11 20.06
CA ALA A 62 12.63 -1.83 19.41
C ALA A 62 12.51 -1.99 17.89
N TYR A 63 13.41 -2.74 17.27
CA TYR A 63 13.41 -3.01 15.84
C TYR A 63 12.13 -3.71 15.39
N TYR A 64 11.72 -4.79 16.05
CA TYR A 64 10.48 -5.51 15.72
C TYR A 64 9.22 -4.69 16.00
N SER A 65 9.26 -3.79 16.98
CA SER A 65 8.16 -2.85 17.22
C SER A 65 7.96 -1.90 16.03
N ILE A 66 9.04 -1.35 15.46
CA ILE A 66 8.99 -0.50 14.26
C ILE A 66 8.43 -1.28 13.06
N GLU A 67 8.92 -2.49 12.81
CA GLU A 67 8.47 -3.37 11.72
C GLU A 67 6.97 -3.70 11.84
N THR A 68 6.52 -4.03 13.06
CA THR A 68 5.11 -4.33 13.34
C THR A 68 4.21 -3.12 13.09
N LEU A 69 4.61 -1.94 13.57
CA LEU A 69 3.89 -0.69 13.35
C LEU A 69 3.82 -0.34 11.86
N GLY A 70 4.91 -0.52 11.12
CA GLY A 70 4.94 -0.34 9.67
C GLY A 70 3.94 -1.24 8.95
N SER A 71 3.94 -2.53 9.30
CA SER A 71 3.02 -3.53 8.76
C SER A 71 1.54 -3.20 9.05
N CYS A 72 1.23 -2.81 10.27
CA CYS A 72 -0.11 -2.35 10.63
C CYS A 72 -0.53 -1.11 9.83
N CYS A 73 0.37 -0.14 9.69
CA CYS A 73 0.10 1.09 8.92
C CYS A 73 -0.12 0.79 7.43
N LEU A 74 0.64 -0.12 6.82
CA LEU A 74 0.42 -0.53 5.44
C LEU A 74 -0.96 -1.17 5.24
N CYS A 75 -1.39 -2.03 6.16
CA CYS A 75 -2.74 -2.59 6.15
C CYS A 75 -3.81 -1.48 6.21
N LEU A 76 -3.61 -0.48 7.07
CA LEU A 76 -4.52 0.68 7.16
C LEU A 76 -4.53 1.52 5.87
N VAL A 77 -3.39 1.69 5.20
CA VAL A 77 -3.30 2.39 3.89
C VAL A 77 -4.11 1.64 2.84
N HIS A 78 -3.89 0.32 2.73
CA HIS A 78 -4.65 -0.53 1.81
C HIS A 78 -6.17 -0.45 2.06
N ASP A 79 -6.59 -0.62 3.33
CA ASP A 79 -8.00 -0.63 3.68
C ASP A 79 -8.65 0.76 3.48
N THR A 80 -7.88 1.84 3.69
CA THR A 80 -8.32 3.21 3.40
C THR A 80 -8.56 3.42 1.91
N LEU A 81 -7.64 2.93 1.05
CA LEU A 81 -7.79 2.98 -0.40
C LEU A 81 -9.04 2.20 -0.84
N LYS A 82 -9.17 0.97 -0.37
CA LYS A 82 -10.31 0.11 -0.70
C LYS A 82 -11.63 0.75 -0.27
N GLN A 83 -11.70 1.24 0.97
CA GLN A 83 -12.89 1.92 1.49
C GLN A 83 -13.22 3.19 0.67
N PHE A 84 -12.22 3.98 0.28
CA PHE A 84 -12.43 5.13 -0.59
C PHE A 84 -13.08 4.75 -1.92
N LEU A 85 -12.59 3.69 -2.56
CA LEU A 85 -13.14 3.19 -3.83
C LEU A 85 -14.56 2.62 -3.66
N GLU A 86 -14.82 1.89 -2.57
CA GLU A 86 -16.15 1.36 -2.22
C GLU A 86 -17.16 2.49 -2.00
N GLU A 87 -16.81 3.49 -1.23
CA GLU A 87 -17.67 4.66 -0.98
C GLU A 87 -17.91 5.46 -2.26
N PHE A 88 -16.89 5.59 -3.12
CA PHE A 88 -17.04 6.23 -4.42
C PHE A 88 -18.10 5.50 -5.25
N VAL A 89 -17.97 4.18 -5.45
CA VAL A 89 -18.92 3.37 -6.24
C VAL A 89 -20.32 3.44 -5.63
N THR A 90 -20.44 3.25 -4.32
CA THR A 90 -21.73 3.32 -3.61
C THR A 90 -22.42 4.66 -3.82
N SER A 91 -21.65 5.74 -3.84
CA SER A 91 -22.16 7.10 -4.02
C SER A 91 -22.70 7.39 -5.41
N THR A 92 -22.35 6.57 -6.39
CA THR A 92 -22.81 6.72 -7.79
C THR A 92 -24.06 5.91 -8.10
N GLU A 93 -24.55 5.11 -7.14
CA GLU A 93 -25.68 4.16 -7.34
C GLU A 93 -25.40 3.11 -8.43
N ARG A 94 -24.14 3.01 -8.89
CA ARG A 94 -23.70 2.04 -9.90
C ARG A 94 -23.15 0.79 -9.23
N LYS A 95 -22.97 -0.29 -10.00
CA LYS A 95 -22.46 -1.56 -9.50
C LYS A 95 -21.09 -1.85 -10.09
N LEU A 96 -20.21 -2.43 -9.28
CA LEU A 96 -18.96 -2.97 -9.79
C LEU A 96 -19.24 -4.10 -10.78
N PRO A 97 -18.46 -4.21 -11.87
CA PRO A 97 -18.52 -5.33 -12.80
C PRO A 97 -18.44 -6.67 -12.06
N ALA A 98 -19.29 -7.60 -12.46
CA ALA A 98 -19.24 -8.97 -11.97
C ALA A 98 -18.13 -9.71 -12.74
N GLY A 99 -17.07 -10.14 -12.06
CA GLY A 99 -15.96 -10.84 -12.72
C GLY A 99 -15.10 -11.62 -11.75
N LYS A 100 -14.30 -12.54 -12.30
CA LYS A 100 -13.18 -13.20 -11.59
C LYS A 100 -11.97 -12.27 -11.75
N GLY A 101 -11.27 -12.01 -10.71
CA GLY A 101 -10.07 -11.17 -10.76
C GLY A 101 -9.83 -10.44 -9.45
N SER A 102 -8.69 -9.78 -9.36
CA SER A 102 -8.38 -8.97 -8.19
C SER A 102 -9.36 -7.81 -8.05
N TRP A 103 -9.56 -7.34 -6.83
CA TRP A 103 -10.41 -6.17 -6.59
C TRP A 103 -9.89 -4.94 -7.37
N VAL A 104 -8.59 -4.80 -7.54
CA VAL A 104 -7.95 -3.71 -8.32
C VAL A 104 -8.44 -3.69 -9.76
N LEU A 105 -8.47 -4.87 -10.42
CA LEU A 105 -8.93 -5.00 -11.80
C LEU A 105 -10.41 -4.64 -11.95
N ARG A 106 -11.24 -5.04 -11.00
CA ARG A 106 -12.69 -4.74 -11.02
C ARG A 106 -12.96 -3.24 -10.87
N TYR A 107 -12.23 -2.54 -10.01
CA TYR A 107 -12.35 -1.08 -9.92
C TYR A 107 -11.79 -0.38 -11.16
N ARG A 108 -10.66 -0.86 -11.70
CA ARG A 108 -10.12 -0.31 -12.95
C ARG A 108 -11.15 -0.44 -14.10
N ALA A 109 -11.77 -1.63 -14.26
CA ALA A 109 -12.81 -1.84 -15.25
C ALA A 109 -14.01 -0.90 -15.04
N PHE A 110 -14.44 -0.72 -13.80
CA PHE A 110 -15.51 0.22 -13.45
C PHE A 110 -15.19 1.66 -13.89
N PHE A 111 -14.03 2.17 -13.58
CA PHE A 111 -13.66 3.54 -13.97
C PHE A 111 -13.48 3.68 -15.48
N LEU A 112 -12.99 2.64 -16.16
CA LEU A 112 -12.86 2.64 -17.61
C LEU A 112 -14.23 2.61 -18.29
N SER A 113 -15.14 1.72 -17.88
CA SER A 113 -16.48 1.62 -18.49
C SER A 113 -17.36 2.83 -18.21
N GLU A 114 -17.42 3.29 -16.96
CA GLU A 114 -18.37 4.28 -16.52
C GLU A 114 -17.90 5.73 -16.73
N TYR A 115 -16.59 5.97 -16.63
CA TYR A 115 -16.02 7.33 -16.67
C TYR A 115 -14.99 7.54 -17.79
N LYS A 116 -14.67 6.49 -18.58
CA LYS A 116 -13.61 6.50 -19.59
C LYS A 116 -12.23 6.88 -19.02
N ILE A 117 -12.03 6.59 -17.74
CA ILE A 117 -10.75 6.83 -17.05
C ILE A 117 -9.92 5.55 -17.09
N ASP A 118 -8.86 5.58 -17.91
CA ASP A 118 -7.85 4.52 -17.85
C ASP A 118 -6.81 4.87 -16.79
N TRP A 119 -6.65 4.01 -15.80
CA TRP A 119 -5.66 4.18 -14.74
C TRP A 119 -4.21 4.22 -15.26
N LYS A 120 -3.94 3.65 -16.44
CA LYS A 120 -2.61 3.76 -17.09
C LYS A 120 -2.24 5.20 -17.46
N THR A 121 -3.23 6.07 -17.64
CA THR A 121 -3.00 7.49 -17.95
C THR A 121 -2.80 8.35 -16.70
N ALA A 122 -2.93 7.76 -15.51
CA ALA A 122 -2.67 8.47 -14.27
C ALA A 122 -1.22 8.96 -14.24
N PRO A 123 -0.95 10.18 -13.78
CA PRO A 123 0.40 10.71 -13.64
C PRO A 123 1.10 10.15 -12.39
N LEU A 124 0.99 8.83 -12.16
CA LEU A 124 1.42 8.11 -10.98
C LEU A 124 1.98 6.74 -11.38
N ASP A 125 2.89 6.22 -10.60
CA ASP A 125 3.35 4.85 -10.75
C ASP A 125 2.29 3.87 -10.19
N MET A 126 1.46 3.35 -11.08
CA MET A 126 0.38 2.43 -10.71
C MET A 126 0.87 1.08 -10.17
N SER A 127 2.16 0.74 -10.36
CA SER A 127 2.74 -0.48 -9.77
C SER A 127 2.71 -0.44 -8.23
N ILE A 128 2.72 0.76 -7.64
CA ILE A 128 2.65 0.93 -6.17
C ILE A 128 1.33 0.38 -5.62
N MET A 129 0.21 0.52 -6.35
CA MET A 129 -1.07 -0.04 -5.92
C MET A 129 -1.01 -1.56 -5.81
N GLU A 130 -0.43 -2.22 -6.81
CA GLU A 130 -0.25 -3.67 -6.80
C GLU A 130 0.68 -4.10 -5.65
N GLN A 131 1.79 -3.39 -5.46
CA GLN A 131 2.72 -3.64 -4.36
C GLN A 131 2.05 -3.51 -2.98
N ILE A 132 1.21 -2.49 -2.77
CA ILE A 132 0.43 -2.32 -1.53
C ILE A 132 -0.50 -3.52 -1.32
N ALA A 133 -1.22 -3.95 -2.36
CA ALA A 133 -2.15 -5.07 -2.28
C ALA A 133 -1.44 -6.40 -2.00
N LEU A 134 -0.33 -6.67 -2.69
CA LEU A 134 0.47 -7.89 -2.50
C LEU A 134 1.13 -7.93 -1.12
N ALA A 135 1.74 -6.83 -0.68
CA ALA A 135 2.37 -6.75 0.64
C ALA A 135 1.34 -6.94 1.76
N ARG A 136 0.17 -6.30 1.65
CA ARG A 136 -0.92 -6.51 2.63
C ARG A 136 -1.40 -7.95 2.66
N ASN A 137 -1.58 -8.59 1.50
CA ASN A 137 -1.98 -9.99 1.45
C ASN A 137 -0.94 -10.90 2.11
N GLN A 138 0.34 -10.65 1.85
CA GLN A 138 1.43 -11.37 2.48
C GLN A 138 1.40 -11.23 4.01
N LEU A 139 1.25 -10.01 4.53
CA LEU A 139 1.16 -9.75 5.98
C LEU A 139 -0.02 -10.48 6.65
N GLN A 140 -1.12 -10.69 5.94
CA GLN A 140 -2.27 -11.41 6.48
C GLN A 140 -2.15 -12.94 6.45
N HIS A 141 -1.36 -13.47 5.53
CA HIS A 141 -1.26 -14.90 5.28
C HIS A 141 0.07 -15.53 5.75
N SER A 142 1.04 -14.71 6.16
CA SER A 142 2.36 -15.21 6.55
C SER A 142 2.38 -16.06 7.81
N GLY A 143 1.36 -16.02 8.64
CA GLY A 143 1.25 -16.83 9.87
C GLY A 143 2.35 -16.60 10.90
N ASP A 144 3.40 -15.88 10.54
CA ASP A 144 4.54 -15.55 11.37
C ASP A 144 4.71 -14.04 11.46
N LEU A 145 4.23 -13.49 12.58
CA LEU A 145 4.30 -12.05 12.86
C LEU A 145 5.73 -11.56 13.11
N MET A 146 6.65 -12.47 13.48
CA MET A 146 8.00 -12.10 13.90
C MET A 146 8.99 -12.06 12.75
N THR A 147 8.82 -12.92 11.75
CA THR A 147 9.84 -13.05 10.69
C THR A 147 9.45 -12.42 9.36
N ASN A 148 8.15 -12.15 9.13
CA ASN A 148 7.64 -11.61 7.86
C ASN A 148 8.26 -12.29 6.61
N HIS A 149 8.63 -13.57 6.73
CA HIS A 149 9.22 -14.32 5.64
C HIS A 149 8.24 -14.41 4.48
N ILE A 150 8.74 -14.12 3.31
CA ILE A 150 7.96 -14.22 2.09
C ILE A 150 8.04 -15.66 1.61
N TRP A 151 6.92 -16.40 1.68
CA TRP A 151 6.84 -17.77 1.19
C TRP A 151 6.79 -17.81 -0.33
N GLN A 152 7.44 -18.82 -0.90
CA GLN A 152 7.51 -19.02 -2.36
C GLN A 152 6.13 -19.33 -2.95
N ASN A 153 5.49 -18.34 -3.54
CA ASN A 153 4.31 -18.47 -4.39
C ASN A 153 4.42 -17.49 -5.58
N ALA A 154 3.54 -17.61 -6.58
CA ALA A 154 3.59 -16.78 -7.79
C ALA A 154 3.47 -15.27 -7.49
N ASP A 155 2.68 -14.90 -6.48
CA ASP A 155 2.53 -13.49 -6.07
C ASP A 155 3.81 -12.97 -5.39
N HIS A 156 4.57 -13.86 -4.80
CA HIS A 156 5.83 -13.59 -4.16
C HIS A 156 6.92 -13.15 -5.14
N GLU A 157 7.06 -13.83 -6.27
CA GLU A 157 8.03 -13.42 -7.30
C GLU A 157 7.72 -12.02 -7.84
N LYS A 158 6.44 -11.69 -8.03
CA LYS A 158 6.00 -10.35 -8.41
C LYS A 158 6.37 -9.31 -7.35
N LEU A 159 6.19 -9.64 -6.08
CA LEU A 159 6.55 -8.75 -4.96
C LEU A 159 8.06 -8.51 -4.90
N ILE A 160 8.88 -9.57 -4.98
CA ILE A 160 10.34 -9.48 -4.85
C ILE A 160 10.95 -8.63 -5.96
N GLN A 161 10.53 -8.81 -7.21
CA GLN A 161 11.19 -8.22 -8.36
C GLN A 161 11.08 -6.69 -8.43
N LYS A 162 10.07 -6.07 -7.79
CA LYS A 162 9.76 -4.64 -7.96
C LYS A 162 9.27 -3.93 -6.69
N SER A 163 9.23 -4.60 -5.55
CA SER A 163 8.56 -4.02 -4.39
C SER A 163 9.46 -3.13 -3.55
N MET A 164 8.98 -1.92 -3.26
CA MET A 164 9.57 -1.00 -2.30
C MET A 164 9.48 -1.52 -0.84
N PHE A 165 8.70 -2.58 -0.60
CA PHE A 165 8.45 -3.17 0.71
C PHE A 165 9.31 -4.39 1.01
N VAL A 166 10.21 -4.76 0.10
CA VAL A 166 11.09 -5.91 0.25
C VAL A 166 12.50 -5.47 0.54
N GLU A 167 13.07 -5.98 1.61
CA GLU A 167 14.48 -5.80 1.96
C GLU A 167 15.29 -6.98 1.46
N ASP A 168 16.31 -6.71 0.64
CA ASP A 168 17.30 -7.68 0.23
C ASP A 168 18.32 -7.84 1.35
N VAL A 169 18.19 -8.90 2.12
CA VAL A 169 19.11 -9.24 3.20
C VAL A 169 20.28 -10.11 2.74
N GLY A 170 20.50 -10.25 1.42
CA GLY A 170 21.63 -11.03 0.86
C GLY A 170 21.58 -12.52 1.17
N ARG A 171 20.41 -13.06 1.53
CA ARG A 171 20.15 -14.48 1.79
C ARG A 171 18.98 -14.94 0.90
N PRO A 172 18.79 -16.27 0.71
CA PRO A 172 17.72 -16.77 -0.16
C PRO A 172 16.30 -16.40 0.31
N GLU A 173 16.16 -15.78 1.45
CA GLU A 173 14.89 -15.39 2.05
C GLU A 173 14.79 -13.85 2.09
N ASN A 174 14.15 -13.27 1.08
CA ASN A 174 13.81 -11.86 1.13
C ASN A 174 12.76 -11.62 2.22
N LYS A 175 12.89 -10.49 2.93
CA LYS A 175 12.02 -10.11 4.03
C LYS A 175 11.11 -8.95 3.61
N LEU A 176 9.83 -9.07 3.94
CA LEU A 176 8.91 -7.94 3.85
C LEU A 176 9.20 -6.97 5.01
N SER A 177 9.62 -5.76 4.69
CA SER A 177 9.99 -4.72 5.65
C SER A 177 9.31 -3.40 5.30
N ILE A 178 8.46 -2.91 6.20
CA ILE A 178 7.69 -1.69 5.99
C ILE A 178 8.33 -0.57 6.80
N LYS A 179 9.25 0.13 6.15
CA LYS A 179 9.96 1.26 6.74
C LYS A 179 9.32 2.60 6.36
N LYS A 180 9.74 3.66 7.00
CA LYS A 180 9.30 5.03 6.71
C LYS A 180 9.46 5.38 5.23
N GLU A 181 10.58 4.96 4.63
CA GLU A 181 10.99 5.24 3.26
C GLU A 181 10.08 4.57 2.22
N SER A 182 9.39 3.49 2.58
CA SER A 182 8.40 2.81 1.73
C SER A 182 6.97 3.17 2.08
N LEU A 183 6.67 3.36 3.36
CA LEU A 183 5.31 3.66 3.82
C LEU A 183 4.85 5.06 3.40
N LEU A 184 5.71 6.09 3.53
CA LEU A 184 5.32 7.46 3.17
C LEU A 184 5.02 7.61 1.67
N PRO A 185 5.84 7.10 0.73
CA PRO A 185 5.49 7.09 -0.69
C PRO A 185 4.19 6.33 -1.00
N ALA A 186 3.89 5.23 -0.29
CA ALA A 186 2.62 4.53 -0.44
C ALA A 186 1.42 5.40 -0.01
N ILE A 187 1.55 6.13 1.09
CA ILE A 187 0.54 7.09 1.54
C ILE A 187 0.35 8.22 0.50
N GLU A 188 1.44 8.76 -0.03
CA GLU A 188 1.43 9.83 -1.04
C GLU A 188 0.81 9.34 -2.35
N PHE A 189 1.12 8.12 -2.76
CA PHE A 189 0.50 7.50 -3.91
C PHE A 189 -1.03 7.40 -3.74
N VAL A 190 -1.52 6.90 -2.61
CA VAL A 190 -2.96 6.74 -2.37
C VAL A 190 -3.68 8.10 -2.34
N ASP A 191 -3.08 9.12 -1.73
CA ASP A 191 -3.62 10.49 -1.73
C ASP A 191 -3.67 11.09 -3.15
N GLY A 192 -2.57 10.95 -3.91
CA GLY A 192 -2.47 11.40 -5.30
C GLY A 192 -3.45 10.67 -6.22
N PHE A 193 -3.60 9.36 -6.07
CA PHE A 193 -4.53 8.56 -6.83
C PHE A 193 -5.99 8.93 -6.55
N GLY A 194 -6.35 9.14 -5.29
CA GLY A 194 -7.69 9.61 -4.93
C GLY A 194 -8.00 10.98 -5.53
N ARG A 195 -7.05 11.91 -5.51
CA ARG A 195 -7.20 13.23 -6.17
C ARG A 195 -7.35 13.10 -7.68
N PHE A 196 -6.53 12.26 -8.32
CA PHE A 196 -6.64 11.99 -9.75
C PHE A 196 -8.03 11.45 -10.11
N LEU A 197 -8.55 10.45 -9.41
CA LEU A 197 -9.88 9.90 -9.68
C LEU A 197 -10.98 10.95 -9.52
N LEU A 198 -10.96 11.71 -8.44
CA LEU A 198 -11.99 12.73 -8.18
C LEU A 198 -11.96 13.84 -9.23
N SER A 199 -10.79 14.34 -9.64
CA SER A 199 -10.70 15.37 -10.67
C SER A 199 -11.16 14.86 -12.04
N SER A 200 -10.71 13.66 -12.44
CA SER A 200 -11.04 13.07 -13.73
C SER A 200 -12.53 12.71 -13.85
N THR A 201 -13.17 12.25 -12.76
CA THR A 201 -14.60 11.96 -12.76
C THR A 201 -15.46 13.23 -12.81
N THR A 202 -15.01 14.35 -12.21
CA THR A 202 -15.65 15.64 -12.32
C THR A 202 -15.60 16.16 -13.76
N GLU A 203 -14.48 16.03 -14.43
CA GLU A 203 -14.32 16.39 -15.83
C GLU A 203 -15.22 15.54 -16.72
N ALA A 204 -15.19 14.20 -16.59
CA ALA A 204 -16.04 13.29 -17.34
C ALA A 204 -17.54 13.64 -17.18
N SER A 205 -18.00 13.88 -15.97
CA SER A 205 -19.41 14.26 -15.71
C SER A 205 -19.81 15.59 -16.33
N ARG A 206 -18.88 16.51 -16.56
CA ARG A 206 -19.15 17.77 -17.29
C ARG A 206 -19.33 17.54 -18.78
N PHE A 207 -18.60 16.59 -19.37
CA PHE A 207 -18.74 16.23 -20.79
C PHE A 207 -20.06 15.50 -21.07
N ASP A 208 -20.56 14.65 -20.14
CA ASP A 208 -21.86 13.98 -20.27
C ASP A 208 -23.06 14.94 -20.26
N MET A 209 -22.90 16.19 -19.78
CA MET A 209 -23.94 17.23 -19.86
C MET A 209 -24.07 17.85 -21.25
N PHE A 210 -23.14 17.62 -22.18
CA PHE A 210 -23.25 17.99 -23.57
C PHE A 210 -23.50 16.71 -24.38
N PRO A 211 -24.68 16.55 -25.02
CA PRO A 211 -24.97 15.37 -25.82
C PRO A 211 -24.13 15.41 -27.09
N PHE A 212 -22.88 14.91 -27.02
CA PHE A 212 -22.12 14.50 -28.17
C PHE A 212 -22.51 13.04 -28.46
N ASP A 213 -23.33 12.85 -29.49
CA ASP A 213 -23.61 11.56 -30.09
C ASP A 213 -22.31 10.83 -30.44
N ALA A 214 -22.27 9.54 -30.12
CA ALA A 214 -21.34 8.53 -30.63
C ALA A 214 -20.00 8.35 -29.89
N PHE A 215 -20.00 8.10 -28.59
CA PHE A 215 -19.01 7.17 -28.05
C PHE A 215 -19.72 5.89 -27.60
N GLU A 216 -19.46 4.77 -28.29
CA GLU A 216 -19.88 3.46 -27.86
C GLU A 216 -19.42 3.23 -26.41
N ARG A 217 -20.36 2.96 -25.52
CA ARG A 217 -20.02 2.53 -24.15
C ARG A 217 -19.33 1.18 -24.28
N VAL A 218 -18.08 1.12 -23.84
CA VAL A 218 -17.41 -0.17 -23.63
C VAL A 218 -18.19 -0.86 -22.51
N ASP A 219 -18.77 -2.02 -22.80
CA ASP A 219 -19.48 -2.77 -21.76
C ASP A 219 -18.49 -3.36 -20.74
N ASP A 220 -18.99 -3.71 -19.57
CA ASP A 220 -18.18 -4.19 -18.44
C ASP A 220 -17.34 -5.44 -18.78
N ALA A 221 -17.87 -6.33 -19.64
CA ALA A 221 -17.19 -7.54 -20.05
C ALA A 221 -16.00 -7.22 -20.96
N THR A 222 -16.22 -6.35 -21.95
CA THR A 222 -15.17 -5.87 -22.86
C THR A 222 -14.07 -5.11 -22.11
N ALA A 223 -14.43 -4.29 -21.11
CA ALA A 223 -13.45 -3.58 -20.28
C ALA A 223 -12.57 -4.54 -19.47
N LEU A 224 -13.15 -5.60 -18.93
CA LEU A 224 -12.40 -6.65 -18.21
C LEU A 224 -11.51 -7.46 -19.15
N GLU A 225 -12.02 -7.87 -20.31
CA GLU A 225 -11.25 -8.62 -21.32
C GLU A 225 -10.05 -7.83 -21.83
N LEU A 226 -10.21 -6.53 -22.09
CA LEU A 226 -9.11 -5.65 -22.50
C LEU A 226 -8.00 -5.58 -21.43
N ILE A 227 -8.39 -5.52 -20.15
CA ILE A 227 -7.45 -5.45 -19.04
C ILE A 227 -6.75 -6.80 -18.83
N GLU A 228 -7.48 -7.93 -18.97
CA GLU A 228 -6.91 -9.28 -18.83
C GLU A 228 -5.96 -9.62 -19.99
N GLN A 229 -6.26 -9.20 -21.22
CA GLN A 229 -5.36 -9.38 -22.39
C GLN A 229 -4.03 -8.62 -22.19
N GLU A 230 -4.08 -7.40 -21.66
CA GLU A 230 -2.87 -6.61 -21.39
C GLU A 230 -1.95 -7.21 -20.32
N ILE A 231 -2.51 -7.96 -19.38
CA ILE A 231 -1.73 -8.64 -18.33
C ILE A 231 -1.07 -9.89 -18.91
N GLY A 232 -1.78 -10.62 -19.78
CA GLY A 232 -1.24 -11.82 -20.43
C GLY A 232 -0.12 -11.54 -21.46
N GLU A 233 -0.02 -10.32 -21.99
CA GLU A 233 1.07 -9.91 -22.89
C GLU A 233 2.36 -9.45 -22.15
N GLN A 234 2.31 -9.33 -20.82
CA GLN A 234 3.45 -8.90 -19.97
C GLN A 234 4.14 -10.08 -19.24
N GLU A 235 3.63 -11.30 -19.39
CA GLU A 235 4.25 -12.55 -18.91
C GLU A 235 5.11 -13.19 -20.03
#